data_a137036156c305c8bde6a3277e46d323
#
_entry.id   a137036156c305c8bde6a3277e46d323
#
_cell.length_a   1.000
_cell.length_b   1.000
_cell.length_c   1.000
_cell.angle_alpha   90.00
_cell.angle_beta   90.00
_cell.angle_gamma   90.00
#
_symmetry.space_group_name_H-M   'P 1'
#
loop_
_entity.id
_entity.type
_entity.pdbx_description
1 polymer ?
#
loop_
_entity_poly.entity_id
_entity_poly.type
_entity_poly.pdbx_seq_one_letter_code
_entity_poly.pdbx_strand_id
1 'polypeptide(L)'
;MTKRKIVCFGPGPSFKGGISNYNTSLSKALDKFDNIEVHIISWTQQYPAIVPREFKDKSSKVDFLEGTDIKIKYVTDYNKPSTWSETVNIILDINPEIVIFQWYNAQQGLPLSRISKRIKSKGIECLFDLHFVIPKENSAVDAYFTNMGLKQASNFIIHALTTKRELNLLFPNENFILSEDGVRSNQVKDRNLIKLFHPVYDLFKSQPDFDIAKFKRDN
;
A
#
# COMPACT_ATOMS: atom_id res chain seq x y z
N MET A 1 -2.78 28.34 -1.65
CA MET A 1 -3.53 27.32 -0.89
C MET A 1 -2.55 26.30 -0.35
N THR A 2 -2.73 25.85 0.89
CA THR A 2 -1.89 24.78 1.47
C THR A 2 -2.21 23.47 0.78
N LYS A 3 -1.19 22.77 0.25
CA LYS A 3 -1.40 21.45 -0.39
C LYS A 3 -1.87 20.43 0.65
N ARG A 4 -2.80 19.57 0.27
CA ARG A 4 -3.19 18.38 1.04
C ARG A 4 -2.06 17.37 0.99
N LYS A 5 -1.65 16.84 2.13
CA LYS A 5 -0.55 15.88 2.20
C LYS A 5 -1.07 14.45 2.27
N ILE A 6 -0.53 13.59 1.43
CA ILE A 6 -0.84 12.16 1.37
C ILE A 6 0.47 11.37 1.52
N VAL A 7 0.42 10.35 2.36
CA VAL A 7 1.52 9.38 2.49
C VAL A 7 1.09 8.06 1.84
N CYS A 8 1.88 7.57 0.88
CA CYS A 8 1.77 6.23 0.33
C CYS A 8 2.78 5.34 1.05
N PHE A 9 2.29 4.42 1.90
CA PHE A 9 3.13 3.50 2.66
C PHE A 9 3.18 2.14 1.98
N GLY A 10 4.35 1.74 1.52
CA GLY A 10 4.55 0.45 0.87
C GLY A 10 5.95 0.31 0.26
N PRO A 11 6.21 -0.75 -0.50
CA PRO A 11 7.46 -0.86 -1.22
C PRO A 11 7.60 0.29 -2.22
N GLY A 12 8.72 1.03 -2.10
CA GLY A 12 9.08 2.08 -3.04
C GLY A 12 9.81 1.53 -4.26
N PRO A 13 10.19 2.41 -5.22
CA PRO A 13 10.75 2.00 -6.51
C PRO A 13 12.07 1.22 -6.44
N SER A 14 12.79 1.23 -5.31
CA SER A 14 13.98 0.38 -5.14
C SER A 14 13.65 -1.09 -4.86
N PHE A 15 12.38 -1.46 -4.78
CA PHE A 15 11.96 -2.85 -4.63
C PHE A 15 11.45 -3.44 -5.94
N LYS A 16 11.69 -4.74 -6.15
CA LYS A 16 11.16 -5.49 -7.30
C LYS A 16 9.70 -5.89 -7.05
N GLY A 17 8.93 -5.97 -8.13
CA GLY A 17 7.62 -6.60 -8.12
C GLY A 17 6.44 -5.66 -8.31
N GLY A 18 5.27 -6.26 -8.51
CA GLY A 18 4.04 -5.56 -8.90
C GLY A 18 3.59 -4.52 -7.88
N ILE A 19 3.72 -4.81 -6.59
CA ILE A 19 3.28 -3.89 -5.53
C ILE A 19 4.15 -2.62 -5.47
N SER A 20 5.47 -2.74 -5.69
CA SER A 20 6.36 -1.58 -5.80
C SER A 20 5.97 -0.69 -6.98
N ASN A 21 5.73 -1.32 -8.14
CA ASN A 21 5.30 -0.62 -9.35
C ASN A 21 3.94 0.05 -9.14
N TYR A 22 3.00 -0.66 -8.51
CA TYR A 22 1.68 -0.14 -8.19
C TYR A 22 1.75 1.08 -7.26
N ASN A 23 2.46 0.95 -6.13
CA ASN A 23 2.61 2.03 -5.15
C ASN A 23 3.29 3.27 -5.76
N THR A 24 4.30 3.05 -6.61
CA THR A 24 4.98 4.12 -7.35
C THR A 24 4.03 4.79 -8.36
N SER A 25 3.28 4.01 -9.15
CA SER A 25 2.32 4.54 -10.13
C SER A 25 1.17 5.30 -9.46
N LEU A 26 0.64 4.78 -8.34
CA LEU A 26 -0.39 5.46 -7.55
C LEU A 26 0.15 6.81 -7.04
N SER A 27 1.36 6.82 -6.48
CA SER A 27 1.99 8.05 -5.99
C SER A 27 2.19 9.07 -7.10
N LYS A 28 2.65 8.64 -8.28
CA LYS A 28 2.79 9.51 -9.46
C LYS A 28 1.45 10.04 -9.98
N ALA A 29 0.40 9.23 -9.91
CA ALA A 29 -0.93 9.67 -10.31
C ALA A 29 -1.49 10.73 -9.36
N LEU A 30 -1.25 10.59 -8.06
CA LEU A 30 -1.64 11.58 -7.05
C LEU A 30 -0.81 12.88 -7.17
N ASP A 31 0.47 12.79 -7.51
CA ASP A 31 1.37 13.93 -7.67
C ASP A 31 1.00 14.85 -8.86
N LYS A 32 0.19 14.33 -9.81
CA LYS A 32 -0.34 15.14 -10.92
C LYS A 32 -1.37 16.20 -10.50
N PHE A 33 -1.87 16.13 -9.27
CA PHE A 33 -2.83 17.11 -8.76
C PHE A 33 -2.10 18.24 -8.03
N ASP A 34 -2.20 19.46 -8.52
CA ASP A 34 -1.50 20.64 -7.99
C ASP A 34 -1.75 20.94 -6.51
N ASN A 35 -2.90 20.50 -5.99
CA ASN A 35 -3.33 20.67 -4.62
C ASN A 35 -2.91 19.53 -3.69
N ILE A 36 -2.14 18.55 -4.18
CA ILE A 36 -1.66 17.40 -3.40
C ILE A 36 -0.13 17.44 -3.28
N GLU A 37 0.38 17.11 -2.10
CA GLU A 37 1.79 16.84 -1.84
C GLU A 37 1.92 15.36 -1.45
N VAL A 38 2.70 14.60 -2.20
CA VAL A 38 2.82 13.14 -2.03
C VAL A 38 4.14 12.77 -1.38
N HIS A 39 4.06 11.90 -0.37
CA HIS A 39 5.23 11.30 0.26
C HIS A 39 5.13 9.77 0.15
N ILE A 40 6.22 9.12 -0.19
CA ILE A 40 6.35 7.66 -0.08
C ILE A 40 7.16 7.35 1.18
N ILE A 41 6.58 6.56 2.08
CA ILE A 41 7.30 5.95 3.20
C ILE A 41 7.45 4.47 2.90
N SER A 42 8.68 3.99 2.89
CA SER A 42 8.98 2.65 2.42
C SER A 42 9.78 1.83 3.43
N TRP A 43 9.83 0.55 3.13
CA TRP A 43 10.58 -0.41 3.87
C TRP A 43 12.09 -0.31 3.60
N THR A 44 12.90 -0.58 4.60
CA THR A 44 14.30 -0.99 4.42
C THR A 44 14.39 -2.51 4.38
N GLN A 45 13.49 -3.21 5.11
CA GLN A 45 13.32 -4.66 5.12
C GLN A 45 11.84 -5.01 5.28
N GLN A 46 11.24 -5.72 4.30
CA GLN A 46 9.79 -5.98 4.26
C GLN A 46 9.36 -7.23 5.04
N TYR A 47 10.24 -8.18 5.23
CA TYR A 47 9.92 -9.52 5.73
C TYR A 47 10.80 -9.91 6.92
N PRO A 48 10.35 -10.88 7.73
CA PRO A 48 11.18 -11.48 8.76
C PRO A 48 12.53 -11.95 8.20
N ALA A 49 13.60 -11.86 8.99
CA ALA A 49 14.95 -12.27 8.58
C ALA A 49 15.04 -13.74 8.16
N ILE A 50 14.12 -14.58 8.67
CA ILE A 50 14.03 -15.99 8.31
C ILE A 50 13.56 -16.22 6.84
N VAL A 51 12.98 -15.20 6.21
CA VAL A 51 12.53 -15.27 4.80
C VAL A 51 13.72 -14.91 3.90
N PRO A 52 14.36 -15.88 3.22
CA PRO A 52 15.60 -15.66 2.47
C PRO A 52 15.33 -15.02 1.09
N ARG A 53 14.56 -13.94 1.04
CA ARG A 53 14.23 -13.27 -0.22
C ARG A 53 14.71 -11.83 -0.19
N GLU A 54 15.54 -11.49 -1.16
CA GLU A 54 15.93 -10.12 -1.41
C GLU A 54 15.01 -9.52 -2.48
N PHE A 55 14.21 -8.55 -2.07
CA PHE A 55 13.26 -7.87 -2.96
C PHE A 55 13.79 -6.54 -3.50
N LYS A 56 14.98 -6.10 -3.06
CA LYS A 56 15.57 -4.86 -3.57
C LYS A 56 16.09 -5.04 -4.98
N ASP A 57 15.81 -4.07 -5.84
CA ASP A 57 16.39 -4.00 -7.15
C ASP A 57 17.77 -3.32 -7.08
N LYS A 58 18.82 -4.12 -7.18
CA LYS A 58 20.20 -3.64 -7.22
C LYS A 58 20.68 -3.33 -8.64
N SER A 59 19.88 -3.71 -9.64
CA SER A 59 20.28 -3.64 -11.06
C SER A 59 19.70 -2.46 -11.80
N SER A 60 18.57 -1.91 -11.35
CA SER A 60 17.95 -0.77 -12.01
C SER A 60 18.73 0.52 -11.74
N LYS A 61 19.10 1.20 -12.84
CA LYS A 61 19.65 2.56 -12.81
C LYS A 61 18.59 3.62 -13.13
N VAL A 62 17.32 3.20 -13.25
CA VAL A 62 16.21 4.08 -13.62
C VAL A 62 15.69 4.76 -12.37
N ASP A 63 15.65 6.08 -12.37
CA ASP A 63 14.91 6.84 -11.37
C ASP A 63 13.44 6.88 -11.77
N PHE A 64 12.64 6.02 -11.14
CA PHE A 64 11.20 5.94 -11.41
C PHE A 64 10.42 7.17 -10.91
N LEU A 65 11.03 8.05 -10.12
CA LEU A 65 10.44 9.29 -9.61
C LEU A 65 10.93 10.54 -10.35
N GLU A 66 11.76 10.37 -11.38
CA GLU A 66 12.21 11.49 -12.21
C GLU A 66 11.02 12.31 -12.73
N GLY A 67 11.14 13.63 -12.63
CA GLY A 67 10.11 14.58 -13.07
C GLY A 67 8.90 14.67 -12.14
N THR A 68 8.99 14.21 -10.89
CA THR A 68 7.94 14.33 -9.86
C THR A 68 8.44 15.14 -8.66
N ASP A 69 7.49 15.68 -7.86
CA ASP A 69 7.77 16.34 -6.57
C ASP A 69 7.71 15.37 -5.38
N ILE A 70 7.58 14.07 -5.63
CA ILE A 70 7.39 13.02 -4.64
C ILE A 70 8.62 12.90 -3.74
N LYS A 71 8.41 13.00 -2.43
CA LYS A 71 9.47 12.79 -1.42
C LYS A 71 9.41 11.35 -0.93
N ILE A 72 10.54 10.64 -0.99
CA ILE A 72 10.62 9.25 -0.52
C ILE A 72 11.57 9.08 0.65
N LYS A 73 11.17 8.25 1.64
CA LYS A 73 12.02 7.81 2.76
C LYS A 73 11.91 6.29 2.95
N TYR A 74 13.06 5.62 2.99
CA TYR A 74 13.18 4.20 3.33
C TYR A 74 13.58 4.10 4.80
N VAL A 75 12.65 3.69 5.68
CA VAL A 75 12.88 3.73 7.14
C VAL A 75 12.42 2.45 7.83
N THR A 76 11.33 1.84 7.42
CA THR A 76 10.68 0.76 8.16
C THR A 76 11.39 -0.58 7.95
N ASP A 77 11.90 -1.17 9.01
CA ASP A 77 12.49 -2.50 9.02
C ASP A 77 11.57 -3.45 9.81
N TYR A 78 11.13 -4.53 9.17
CA TYR A 78 10.27 -5.52 9.80
C TYR A 78 10.88 -6.06 11.13
N ASN A 79 12.19 -6.27 11.14
CA ASN A 79 12.91 -6.91 12.25
C ASN A 79 13.34 -5.93 13.36
N LYS A 80 13.11 -4.61 13.16
CA LYS A 80 13.55 -3.57 14.08
C LYS A 80 12.40 -2.70 14.55
N PRO A 81 11.70 -3.04 15.65
CA PRO A 81 10.54 -2.28 16.15
C PRO A 81 10.82 -0.79 16.43
N SER A 82 12.07 -0.41 16.72
CA SER A 82 12.46 1.00 16.87
C SER A 82 12.18 1.81 15.61
N THR A 83 12.38 1.23 14.43
CA THR A 83 12.11 1.89 13.14
C THR A 83 10.62 2.10 12.90
N TRP A 84 9.73 1.32 13.51
CA TRP A 84 8.29 1.53 13.42
C TRP A 84 7.89 2.80 14.16
N SER A 85 8.55 3.07 15.32
CA SER A 85 8.36 4.32 16.06
C SER A 85 8.92 5.52 15.29
N GLU A 86 10.07 5.36 14.66
CA GLU A 86 10.65 6.37 13.76
C GLU A 86 9.72 6.66 12.57
N THR A 87 9.18 5.61 11.94
CA THR A 87 8.19 5.74 10.87
C THR A 87 6.98 6.56 11.31
N VAL A 88 6.45 6.28 12.50
CA VAL A 88 5.34 7.06 13.06
C VAL A 88 5.72 8.53 13.23
N ASN A 89 6.89 8.83 13.79
CA ASN A 89 7.33 10.19 14.01
C ASN A 89 7.46 10.94 12.67
N ILE A 90 8.06 10.32 11.65
CA ILE A 90 8.16 10.90 10.31
C ILE A 90 6.76 11.19 9.72
N ILE A 91 5.80 10.27 9.86
CA ILE A 91 4.44 10.48 9.37
C ILE A 91 3.77 11.64 10.13
N LEU A 92 3.96 11.73 11.44
CA LEU A 92 3.41 12.81 12.25
C LEU A 92 4.03 14.16 11.90
N ASP A 93 5.34 14.23 11.60
CA ASP A 93 6.04 15.44 11.16
C ASP A 93 5.54 15.91 9.78
N ILE A 94 5.25 14.97 8.86
CA ILE A 94 4.60 15.27 7.58
C ILE A 94 3.20 15.84 7.81
N ASN A 95 2.50 15.33 8.83
CA ASN A 95 1.11 15.67 9.16
C ASN A 95 0.16 15.50 7.96
N PRO A 96 0.05 14.27 7.39
CA PRO A 96 -0.82 14.02 6.26
C PRO A 96 -2.29 13.91 6.68
N GLU A 97 -3.20 14.15 5.76
CA GLU A 97 -4.63 13.87 5.97
C GLU A 97 -4.88 12.36 5.95
N ILE A 98 -4.20 11.65 5.04
CA ILE A 98 -4.41 10.22 4.78
C ILE A 98 -3.07 9.51 4.63
N VAL A 99 -2.97 8.31 5.21
CA VAL A 99 -1.92 7.35 4.89
C VAL A 99 -2.53 6.16 4.18
N ILE A 100 -2.09 5.89 2.94
CA ILE A 100 -2.51 4.74 2.13
C ILE A 100 -1.50 3.62 2.34
N PHE A 101 -1.92 2.55 3.04
CA PHE A 101 -1.09 1.38 3.30
C PHE A 101 -1.30 0.32 2.23
N GLN A 102 -0.24 -0.11 1.55
CA GLN A 102 -0.28 -1.24 0.62
C GLN A 102 -0.33 -2.56 1.41
N TRP A 103 -1.45 -3.26 1.33
CA TRP A 103 -1.65 -4.54 1.99
C TRP A 103 -1.53 -5.70 0.99
N TYR A 104 -0.48 -6.51 1.14
CA TYR A 104 -0.17 -7.62 0.22
C TYR A 104 0.46 -8.84 0.90
N ASN A 105 0.59 -8.85 2.23
CA ASN A 105 1.12 -9.98 2.98
C ASN A 105 0.68 -9.92 4.44
N ALA A 106 0.11 -11.02 4.94
CA ALA A 106 -0.37 -11.14 6.32
C ALA A 106 0.73 -10.87 7.37
N GLN A 107 1.97 -11.31 7.10
CA GLN A 107 3.10 -11.10 8.02
C GLN A 107 3.31 -9.63 8.35
N GLN A 108 3.01 -8.72 7.44
CA GLN A 108 3.11 -7.27 7.69
C GLN A 108 2.07 -6.74 8.68
N GLY A 109 1.10 -7.56 9.07
CA GLY A 109 0.07 -7.19 10.04
C GLY A 109 0.65 -6.68 11.36
N LEU A 110 1.75 -7.23 11.83
CA LEU A 110 2.38 -6.80 13.08
C LEU A 110 2.94 -5.36 13.01
N PRO A 111 3.88 -5.00 12.13
CA PRO A 111 4.37 -3.62 12.04
C PRO A 111 3.28 -2.64 11.61
N LEU A 112 2.45 -3.00 10.62
CA LEU A 112 1.40 -2.10 10.13
C LEU A 112 0.35 -1.80 11.20
N SER A 113 -0.05 -2.79 12.02
CA SER A 113 -0.99 -2.55 13.12
C SER A 113 -0.43 -1.58 14.15
N ARG A 114 0.86 -1.65 14.46
CA ARG A 114 1.51 -0.75 15.43
C ARG A 114 1.63 0.67 14.91
N ILE A 115 2.04 0.82 13.64
CA ILE A 115 2.17 2.13 12.99
C ILE A 115 0.79 2.77 12.84
N SER A 116 -0.16 2.08 12.20
CA SER A 116 -1.49 2.63 11.90
C SER A 116 -2.29 2.96 13.16
N LYS A 117 -2.21 2.13 14.23
CA LYS A 117 -2.84 2.42 15.50
C LYS A 117 -2.36 3.75 16.09
N ARG A 118 -1.05 4.01 16.04
CA ARG A 118 -0.47 5.24 16.62
C ARG A 118 -0.81 6.48 15.81
N ILE A 119 -0.75 6.43 14.47
CA ILE A 119 -1.11 7.59 13.65
C ILE A 119 -2.61 7.86 13.68
N LYS A 120 -3.45 6.81 13.68
CA LYS A 120 -4.90 6.94 13.82
C LYS A 120 -5.31 7.60 15.14
N SER A 121 -4.60 7.31 16.24
CA SER A 121 -4.85 7.98 17.53
C SER A 121 -4.52 9.48 17.53
N LYS A 122 -3.86 9.97 16.47
CA LYS A 122 -3.56 11.39 16.23
C LYS A 122 -4.48 12.02 15.18
N GLY A 123 -5.55 11.33 14.79
CA GLY A 123 -6.56 11.82 13.86
C GLY A 123 -6.22 11.62 12.38
N ILE A 124 -5.12 10.95 12.05
CA ILE A 124 -4.73 10.67 10.66
C ILE A 124 -5.53 9.48 10.14
N GLU A 125 -6.16 9.63 8.98
CA GLU A 125 -6.91 8.55 8.34
C GLU A 125 -5.98 7.46 7.81
N CYS A 126 -6.31 6.19 8.12
CA CYS A 126 -5.60 5.02 7.64
C CYS A 126 -6.43 4.29 6.60
N LEU A 127 -6.05 4.41 5.34
CA LEU A 127 -6.66 3.74 4.19
C LEU A 127 -5.80 2.56 3.80
N PHE A 128 -6.36 1.34 3.79
CA PHE A 128 -5.63 0.14 3.38
C PHE A 128 -6.04 -0.26 1.97
N ASP A 129 -5.06 -0.35 1.09
CA ASP A 129 -5.21 -0.78 -0.29
C ASP A 129 -4.94 -2.28 -0.38
N LEU A 130 -6.00 -3.06 -0.62
CA LEU A 130 -6.01 -4.50 -0.45
C LEU A 130 -5.76 -5.23 -1.77
N HIS A 131 -4.57 -5.79 -1.93
CA HIS A 131 -4.25 -6.65 -3.07
C HIS A 131 -4.75 -8.09 -2.86
N PHE A 132 -4.90 -8.52 -1.62
CA PHE A 132 -5.64 -9.72 -1.18
C PHE A 132 -5.93 -9.63 0.32
N VAL A 133 -6.85 -10.46 0.83
CA VAL A 133 -7.21 -10.50 2.27
C VAL A 133 -6.93 -11.88 2.84
N ILE A 134 -7.45 -12.92 2.22
CA ILE A 134 -7.28 -14.30 2.68
C ILE A 134 -6.09 -14.94 1.94
N PRO A 135 -5.01 -15.32 2.67
CA PRO A 135 -3.91 -16.07 2.06
C PRO A 135 -4.38 -17.39 1.48
N LYS A 136 -3.80 -17.80 0.35
CA LYS A 136 -4.15 -19.09 -0.31
C LYS A 136 -3.96 -20.30 0.60
N GLU A 137 -2.97 -20.24 1.50
CA GLU A 137 -2.62 -21.32 2.44
C GLU A 137 -3.47 -21.31 3.72
N ASN A 138 -4.28 -20.26 3.91
CA ASN A 138 -5.29 -20.08 4.97
C ASN A 138 -4.87 -20.61 6.36
N SER A 139 -3.66 -20.26 6.80
CA SER A 139 -3.20 -20.64 8.14
C SER A 139 -3.87 -19.77 9.22
N ALA A 140 -4.11 -20.35 10.41
CA ALA A 140 -4.64 -19.59 11.55
C ALA A 140 -3.72 -18.41 11.95
N VAL A 141 -2.42 -18.56 11.74
CA VAL A 141 -1.41 -17.52 11.99
C VAL A 141 -1.58 -16.35 11.02
N ASP A 142 -1.76 -16.63 9.74
CA ASP A 142 -1.98 -15.59 8.73
C ASP A 142 -3.32 -14.87 8.96
N ALA A 143 -4.38 -15.61 9.31
CA ALA A 143 -5.65 -15.02 9.67
C ALA A 143 -5.52 -14.07 10.88
N TYR A 144 -4.75 -14.47 11.90
CA TYR A 144 -4.47 -13.64 13.07
C TYR A 144 -3.74 -12.34 12.71
N PHE A 145 -2.65 -12.42 11.93
CA PHE A 145 -1.90 -11.23 11.51
C PHE A 145 -2.71 -10.33 10.57
N THR A 146 -3.52 -10.94 9.68
CA THR A 146 -4.41 -10.18 8.79
C THR A 146 -5.47 -9.42 9.60
N ASN A 147 -6.12 -10.08 10.55
CA ASN A 147 -7.08 -9.43 11.44
C ASN A 147 -6.42 -8.29 12.22
N MET A 148 -5.24 -8.54 12.84
CA MET A 148 -4.50 -7.55 13.60
C MET A 148 -4.17 -6.30 12.77
N GLY A 149 -3.69 -6.49 11.54
CA GLY A 149 -3.32 -5.39 10.64
C GLY A 149 -4.52 -4.60 10.17
N LEU A 150 -5.51 -5.29 9.60
CA LEU A 150 -6.66 -4.65 8.96
C LEU A 150 -7.68 -4.06 9.95
N LYS A 151 -7.69 -4.52 11.21
CA LYS A 151 -8.54 -3.93 12.26
C LYS A 151 -8.29 -2.44 12.48
N GLN A 152 -7.09 -1.96 12.17
CA GLN A 152 -6.73 -0.54 12.35
C GLN A 152 -7.17 0.35 11.18
N ALA A 153 -7.54 -0.23 10.04
CA ALA A 153 -7.99 0.55 8.89
C ALA A 153 -9.19 1.42 9.23
N SER A 154 -9.25 2.61 8.67
CA SER A 154 -10.44 3.45 8.67
C SER A 154 -11.36 3.04 7.53
N ASN A 155 -10.80 2.89 6.34
CA ASN A 155 -11.47 2.50 5.11
C ASN A 155 -10.53 1.62 4.25
N PHE A 156 -11.06 1.07 3.16
CA PHE A 156 -10.31 0.17 2.28
C PHE A 156 -10.44 0.57 0.81
N ILE A 157 -9.37 0.37 0.06
CA ILE A 157 -9.40 0.25 -1.41
C ILE A 157 -9.45 -1.24 -1.74
N ILE A 158 -10.33 -1.62 -2.66
CA ILE A 158 -10.46 -3.00 -3.15
C ILE A 158 -10.43 -3.03 -4.68
N HIS A 159 -9.87 -4.08 -5.25
CA HIS A 159 -9.75 -4.26 -6.70
C HIS A 159 -10.75 -5.29 -7.25
N ALA A 160 -11.36 -6.08 -6.38
CA ALA A 160 -12.36 -7.09 -6.73
C ALA A 160 -13.49 -7.14 -5.70
N LEU A 161 -14.70 -7.47 -6.14
CA LEU A 161 -15.84 -7.62 -5.24
C LEU A 161 -15.71 -8.85 -4.33
N THR A 162 -14.91 -9.84 -4.70
CA THR A 162 -14.57 -10.99 -3.85
C THR A 162 -13.89 -10.55 -2.56
N THR A 163 -13.08 -9.48 -2.59
CA THR A 163 -12.42 -8.91 -1.42
C THR A 163 -13.42 -8.44 -0.35
N LYS A 164 -14.58 -7.92 -0.76
CA LYS A 164 -15.67 -7.57 0.19
C LYS A 164 -16.18 -8.82 0.92
N ARG A 165 -16.32 -9.96 0.24
CA ARG A 165 -16.74 -11.22 0.86
C ARG A 165 -15.71 -11.70 1.87
N GLU A 166 -14.43 -11.62 1.53
CA GLU A 166 -13.32 -11.96 2.41
C GLU A 166 -13.28 -11.09 3.67
N LEU A 167 -13.50 -9.79 3.51
CA LEU A 167 -13.60 -8.86 4.65
C LEU A 167 -14.78 -9.19 5.56
N ASN A 168 -15.95 -9.53 5.01
CA ASN A 168 -17.10 -9.94 5.81
C ASN A 168 -16.85 -11.26 6.60
N LEU A 169 -16.07 -12.17 6.03
CA LEU A 169 -15.66 -13.39 6.75
C LEU A 169 -14.68 -13.07 7.88
N LEU A 170 -13.75 -12.17 7.64
CA LEU A 170 -12.73 -11.78 8.63
C LEU A 170 -13.31 -10.92 9.76
N PHE A 171 -14.30 -10.08 9.46
CA PHE A 171 -14.93 -9.12 10.39
C PHE A 171 -16.46 -9.24 10.33
N PRO A 172 -17.05 -10.32 10.85
CA PRO A 172 -18.49 -10.61 10.70
C PRO A 172 -19.40 -9.60 11.39
N ASN A 173 -18.88 -8.84 12.35
CA ASN A 173 -19.64 -7.83 13.11
C ASN A 173 -19.46 -6.40 12.58
N GLU A 174 -18.77 -6.23 11.46
CA GLU A 174 -18.53 -4.93 10.84
C GLU A 174 -19.37 -4.77 9.57
N ASN A 175 -19.78 -3.55 9.29
CA ASN A 175 -20.52 -3.23 8.08
C ASN A 175 -19.58 -2.59 7.05
N PHE A 176 -19.49 -3.21 5.86
CA PHE A 176 -18.69 -2.73 4.74
C PHE A 176 -19.58 -2.21 3.62
N ILE A 177 -19.52 -0.90 3.41
CA ILE A 177 -20.32 -0.20 2.39
C ILE A 177 -19.44 0.08 1.18
N LEU A 178 -19.88 -0.38 0.03
CA LEU A 178 -19.24 -0.04 -1.24
C LEU A 178 -19.56 1.42 -1.56
N SER A 179 -18.53 2.26 -1.61
CA SER A 179 -18.66 3.63 -2.08
C SER A 179 -18.78 3.63 -3.59
N GLU A 180 -19.96 4.00 -4.08
CA GLU A 180 -20.18 4.34 -5.48
C GLU A 180 -19.84 5.82 -5.66
N ASP A 181 -19.15 6.16 -6.74
CA ASP A 181 -18.77 7.54 -7.11
C ASP A 181 -17.98 8.32 -6.04
N GLY A 182 -17.26 7.63 -5.16
CA GLY A 182 -16.43 8.25 -4.12
C GLY A 182 -17.22 8.85 -2.95
N VAL A 183 -18.55 8.68 -2.91
CA VAL A 183 -19.38 9.14 -1.79
C VAL A 183 -19.19 8.19 -0.61
N ARG A 184 -18.73 8.72 0.51
CA ARG A 184 -18.53 7.95 1.76
C ARG A 184 -19.81 7.93 2.58
N SER A 185 -20.08 6.77 3.21
CA SER A 185 -21.06 6.72 4.29
C SER A 185 -20.56 7.54 5.49
N ASN A 186 -21.44 8.37 6.06
CA ASN A 186 -21.14 9.18 7.23
C ASN A 186 -21.47 8.47 8.55
N GLN A 187 -21.88 7.19 8.52
CA GLN A 187 -22.20 6.45 9.74
C GLN A 187 -20.91 5.99 10.43
N VAL A 188 -20.77 6.28 11.70
CA VAL A 188 -19.54 6.05 12.50
C VAL A 188 -19.10 4.57 12.56
N LYS A 189 -20.03 3.64 12.33
CA LYS A 189 -19.76 2.19 12.37
C LYS A 189 -19.43 1.58 11.01
N ASP A 190 -19.58 2.35 9.93
CA ASP A 190 -19.40 1.83 8.58
C ASP A 190 -17.94 2.00 8.12
N ARG A 191 -17.41 0.97 7.50
CA ARG A 191 -16.14 1.08 6.77
C ARG A 191 -16.44 1.15 5.28
N ASN A 192 -15.93 2.19 4.64
CA ASN A 192 -16.13 2.37 3.20
C ASN A 192 -15.13 1.51 2.42
N LEU A 193 -15.64 0.87 1.38
CA LEU A 193 -14.87 0.17 0.37
C LEU A 193 -14.86 1.01 -0.90
N ILE A 194 -13.69 1.51 -1.28
CA ILE A 194 -13.49 2.25 -2.53
C ILE A 194 -13.02 1.23 -3.57
N LYS A 195 -13.85 0.96 -4.58
CA LYS A 195 -13.48 0.03 -5.66
C LYS A 195 -12.68 0.77 -6.72
N LEU A 196 -11.43 0.34 -6.91
CA LEU A 196 -10.59 0.79 -8.02
C LEU A 196 -10.27 -0.40 -8.93
N PHE A 197 -10.19 -0.15 -10.24
CA PHE A 197 -9.63 -1.14 -11.15
C PHE A 197 -8.11 -1.15 -11.02
N HIS A 198 -7.50 -2.32 -11.17
CA HIS A 198 -6.05 -2.42 -11.22
C HIS A 198 -5.55 -1.61 -12.42
N PRO A 199 -4.68 -0.62 -12.22
CA PRO A 199 -4.19 0.19 -13.33
C PRO A 199 -3.31 -0.62 -14.26
N VAL A 200 -3.25 -0.21 -15.52
CA VAL A 200 -2.20 -0.64 -16.43
C VAL A 200 -0.91 0.06 -16.00
N TYR A 201 0.16 -0.69 -15.83
CA TYR A 201 1.46 -0.11 -15.48
C TYR A 201 2.04 0.63 -16.67
N ASP A 202 2.14 1.95 -16.59
CA ASP A 202 2.77 2.82 -17.58
C ASP A 202 4.28 2.99 -17.39
N LEU A 203 4.83 2.32 -16.38
CA LEU A 203 6.28 2.30 -16.09
C LEU A 203 7.08 1.55 -17.17
N PHE A 204 6.42 0.69 -17.93
CA PHE A 204 7.02 -0.05 -19.04
C PHE A 204 6.60 0.61 -20.35
N LYS A 205 7.56 1.25 -21.02
CA LYS A 205 7.32 1.76 -22.38
C LYS A 205 7.10 0.58 -23.33
N SER A 206 6.06 0.65 -24.15
CA SER A 206 5.89 -0.31 -25.25
C SER A 206 7.11 -0.21 -26.18
N GLN A 207 7.63 -1.35 -26.59
CA GLN A 207 8.60 -1.40 -27.68
C GLN A 207 7.83 -1.70 -28.97
N PRO A 208 7.53 -0.69 -29.80
CA PRO A 208 6.70 -0.89 -30.99
C PRO A 208 7.31 -1.89 -31.99
N ASP A 209 8.64 -2.05 -31.98
CA ASP A 209 9.39 -2.96 -32.87
C ASP A 209 9.68 -4.31 -32.23
N PHE A 210 9.03 -4.65 -31.08
CA PHE A 210 9.27 -5.92 -30.43
C PHE A 210 8.64 -7.08 -31.21
N ASP A 211 9.48 -7.91 -31.83
CA ASP A 211 9.06 -9.10 -32.58
C ASP A 211 8.72 -10.25 -31.61
N ILE A 212 7.41 -10.36 -31.28
CA ILE A 212 6.88 -11.43 -30.42
C ILE A 212 7.17 -12.81 -31.00
N ALA A 213 7.15 -12.97 -32.35
CA ALA A 213 7.38 -14.24 -32.99
C ALA A 213 8.86 -14.68 -32.88
N LYS A 214 9.79 -13.73 -33.00
CA LYS A 214 11.20 -13.98 -32.75
C LYS A 214 11.46 -14.33 -31.29
N PHE A 215 10.92 -13.55 -30.37
CA PHE A 215 11.06 -13.82 -28.91
C PHE A 215 10.57 -15.22 -28.50
N LYS A 216 9.43 -15.66 -29.07
CA LYS A 216 8.87 -17.00 -28.79
C LYS A 216 9.69 -18.13 -29.43
N ARG A 217 10.47 -17.87 -30.49
CA ARG A 217 11.33 -18.88 -31.09
C ARG A 217 12.65 -19.05 -30.32
N ASP A 218 13.13 -17.95 -29.74
CA ASP A 218 14.47 -17.89 -29.12
C ASP A 218 14.44 -18.25 -27.62
N ASN A 219 13.21 -18.43 -27.01
CA ASN A 219 12.95 -18.82 -25.63
C ASN A 219 11.86 -19.90 -25.56
#